data_3b5cc213f44c0ffbb7ba38f42d272d73
#
_entry.id   3b5cc213f44c0ffbb7ba38f42d272d73
#
_cell.length_a   1.000
_cell.length_b   1.000
_cell.length_c   1.000
_cell.angle_alpha   90.00
_cell.angle_beta   90.00
_cell.angle_gamma   90.00
#
_symmetry.space_group_name_H-M   'P 1'
#
loop_
_entity.id
_entity.type
_entity.pdbx_description
1 polymer ?
#
loop_
_entity_poly.entity_id
_entity_poly.type
_entity_poly.pdbx_seq_one_letter_code
_entity_poly.pdbx_strand_id
1 'polypeptide(L)'
;MKDYFITDFSNLLFQAAFKEYFSELGVNVKDWDGLFREMNEDEGTAAFLRMEENGSVIGFIQFQKGEMKHWFFSESIGFIREFWVSAKFRGQGQGTGLLELAENYFVENNICKAILTTDTTPEFYLKRGYIRDCSYQAKNEDEVFVKLLKQAE
;
A
#
# COMPACT_ATOMS: atom_id res chain seq x y z
N MET A 1 -14.94 -14.28 -0.74
CA MET A 1 -13.90 -13.25 -0.70
C MET A 1 -12.70 -13.72 -1.52
N LYS A 2 -12.19 -12.87 -2.38
CA LYS A 2 -11.07 -13.20 -3.24
C LYS A 2 -10.10 -12.03 -3.35
N ASP A 3 -8.80 -12.33 -3.34
CA ASP A 3 -7.74 -11.34 -3.47
C ASP A 3 -7.09 -11.46 -4.85
N TYR A 4 -6.98 -10.33 -5.54
CA TYR A 4 -6.36 -10.24 -6.87
C TYR A 4 -5.04 -9.50 -6.74
N PHE A 5 -3.97 -10.09 -7.26
CA PHE A 5 -2.68 -9.44 -7.35
C PHE A 5 -2.61 -8.62 -8.64
N ILE A 6 -2.41 -7.32 -8.50
CA ILE A 6 -2.45 -6.35 -9.59
C ILE A 6 -1.04 -5.79 -9.82
N THR A 7 -0.55 -5.93 -11.05
CA THR A 7 0.70 -5.30 -11.50
C THR A 7 0.48 -4.40 -12.71
N ASP A 8 -0.69 -4.50 -13.33
CA ASP A 8 -1.10 -3.65 -14.45
C ASP A 8 -2.26 -2.77 -14.01
N PHE A 9 -2.02 -1.50 -13.87
CA PHE A 9 -2.99 -0.53 -13.37
C PHE A 9 -3.96 -0.02 -14.46
N SER A 10 -3.98 -0.67 -15.62
CA SER A 10 -5.07 -0.56 -16.58
C SER A 10 -6.27 -1.46 -16.19
N ASN A 11 -6.13 -2.27 -15.14
CA ASN A 11 -7.21 -3.11 -14.61
C ASN A 11 -8.39 -2.24 -14.18
N LEU A 12 -9.56 -2.48 -14.79
CA LEU A 12 -10.74 -1.64 -14.59
C LEU A 12 -11.33 -1.72 -13.19
N LEU A 13 -11.24 -2.89 -12.55
CA LEU A 13 -11.74 -3.06 -11.17
C LEU A 13 -10.88 -2.26 -10.19
N PHE A 14 -9.57 -2.30 -10.35
CA PHE A 14 -8.66 -1.50 -9.54
C PHE A 14 -8.90 0.00 -9.76
N GLN A 15 -9.03 0.43 -11.02
CA GLN A 15 -9.28 1.83 -11.34
C GLN A 15 -10.56 2.34 -10.70
N ALA A 16 -11.63 1.55 -10.75
CA ALA A 16 -12.91 1.91 -10.13
C ALA A 16 -12.77 2.08 -8.61
N ALA A 17 -12.08 1.15 -7.96
CA ALA A 17 -11.82 1.20 -6.53
C ALA A 17 -10.97 2.42 -6.15
N PHE A 18 -9.94 2.71 -6.93
CA PHE A 18 -9.04 3.84 -6.69
C PHE A 18 -9.77 5.18 -6.84
N LYS A 19 -10.64 5.30 -7.84
CA LYS A 19 -11.48 6.48 -8.04
C LYS A 19 -12.44 6.71 -6.88
N GLU A 20 -13.02 5.64 -6.35
CA GLU A 20 -13.90 5.71 -5.19
C GLU A 20 -13.13 6.19 -3.95
N TYR A 21 -11.93 5.66 -3.74
CA TYR A 21 -11.03 6.09 -2.67
C TYR A 21 -10.74 7.59 -2.76
N PHE A 22 -10.34 8.09 -3.93
CA PHE A 22 -10.05 9.51 -4.13
C PHE A 22 -11.29 10.39 -3.98
N SER A 23 -12.45 9.90 -4.44
CA SER A 23 -13.72 10.61 -4.23
C SER A 23 -14.01 10.79 -2.74
N GLU A 24 -13.79 9.75 -1.94
CA GLU A 24 -13.96 9.81 -0.49
C GLU A 24 -13.00 10.81 0.17
N LEU A 25 -11.77 10.91 -0.33
CA LEU A 25 -10.79 11.89 0.13
C LEU A 25 -11.09 13.34 -0.32
N GLY A 26 -12.01 13.52 -1.27
CA GLY A 26 -12.29 14.82 -1.84
C GLY A 26 -11.22 15.31 -2.81
N VAL A 27 -10.42 14.41 -3.37
CA VAL A 27 -9.35 14.74 -4.31
C VAL A 27 -9.86 14.60 -5.74
N ASN A 28 -9.73 15.69 -6.51
CA ASN A 28 -10.06 15.68 -7.94
C ASN A 28 -8.81 15.45 -8.77
N VAL A 29 -8.92 14.51 -9.72
CA VAL A 29 -7.83 14.19 -10.65
C VAL A 29 -8.26 14.63 -12.05
N LYS A 30 -7.42 15.43 -12.69
CA LYS A 30 -7.73 15.96 -14.03
C LYS A 30 -7.48 14.93 -15.13
N ASP A 31 -6.52 14.05 -14.93
CA ASP A 31 -6.09 13.08 -15.93
C ASP A 31 -5.90 11.72 -15.27
N TRP A 32 -6.99 10.97 -15.15
CA TRP A 32 -6.98 9.62 -14.59
C TRP A 32 -6.11 8.66 -15.40
N ASP A 33 -6.19 8.73 -16.73
CA ASP A 33 -5.41 7.83 -17.60
C ASP A 33 -3.91 8.08 -17.42
N GLY A 34 -3.52 9.34 -17.28
CA GLY A 34 -2.14 9.71 -16.98
C GLY A 34 -1.67 9.18 -15.64
N LEU A 35 -2.50 9.27 -14.60
CA LEU A 35 -2.17 8.78 -13.27
C LEU A 35 -1.92 7.27 -13.28
N PHE A 36 -2.82 6.50 -13.89
CA PHE A 36 -2.67 5.03 -13.95
C PHE A 36 -1.48 4.63 -14.83
N ARG A 37 -1.18 5.40 -15.87
CA ARG A 37 0.01 5.19 -16.69
C ARG A 37 1.29 5.40 -15.86
N GLU A 38 1.34 6.45 -15.06
CA GLU A 38 2.47 6.70 -14.15
C GLU A 38 2.67 5.55 -13.17
N MET A 39 1.60 4.97 -12.65
CA MET A 39 1.68 3.80 -11.78
C MET A 39 2.33 2.61 -12.49
N ASN A 40 1.99 2.40 -13.77
CA ASN A 40 2.58 1.33 -14.58
C ASN A 40 4.05 1.58 -14.90
N GLU A 41 4.45 2.83 -15.07
CA GLU A 41 5.84 3.22 -15.34
C GLU A 41 6.70 3.21 -14.08
N ASP A 42 6.10 3.27 -12.90
CA ASP A 42 6.80 3.29 -11.63
C ASP A 42 7.17 1.85 -11.22
N GLU A 43 8.39 1.47 -11.52
CA GLU A 43 8.87 0.09 -11.39
C GLU A 43 8.72 -0.46 -9.97
N GLY A 44 8.29 -1.71 -9.87
CA GLY A 44 8.12 -2.39 -8.60
C GLY A 44 6.78 -2.14 -7.92
N THR A 45 5.90 -1.36 -8.52
CA THR A 45 4.58 -1.07 -7.96
C THR A 45 3.61 -2.22 -8.23
N ALA A 46 2.88 -2.61 -7.19
CA ALA A 46 1.86 -3.66 -7.25
C ALA A 46 0.75 -3.35 -6.24
N ALA A 47 -0.32 -4.13 -6.30
CA ALA A 47 -1.42 -3.99 -5.36
C ALA A 47 -2.11 -5.33 -5.14
N PHE A 48 -2.78 -5.46 -4.00
CA PHE A 48 -3.82 -6.48 -3.81
C PHE A 48 -5.18 -5.79 -3.78
N LEU A 49 -6.09 -6.31 -4.58
CA LEU A 49 -7.49 -5.87 -4.62
C LEU A 49 -8.34 -6.98 -4.01
N ARG A 50 -9.08 -6.68 -2.95
CA ARG A 50 -9.95 -7.66 -2.26
C ARG A 50 -11.40 -7.41 -2.64
N MET A 51 -12.07 -8.47 -3.07
CA MET A 51 -13.45 -8.42 -3.53
C MET A 51 -14.29 -9.51 -2.88
N GLU A 52 -15.57 -9.22 -2.69
CA GLU A 52 -16.57 -10.20 -2.32
C GLU A 52 -16.97 -11.05 -3.54
N GLU A 53 -17.55 -12.22 -3.28
CA GLU A 53 -18.02 -13.12 -4.33
C GLU A 53 -19.10 -12.48 -5.21
N ASN A 54 -19.87 -11.54 -4.67
CA ASN A 54 -20.90 -10.82 -5.42
C ASN A 54 -20.36 -9.69 -6.30
N GLY A 55 -19.03 -9.49 -6.34
CA GLY A 55 -18.40 -8.46 -7.14
C GLY A 55 -18.21 -7.11 -6.45
N SER A 56 -18.61 -6.98 -5.18
CA SER A 56 -18.37 -5.75 -4.42
C SER A 56 -16.89 -5.63 -4.02
N VAL A 57 -16.32 -4.43 -4.17
CA VAL A 57 -14.95 -4.17 -3.72
C VAL A 57 -14.92 -3.98 -2.22
N ILE A 58 -14.07 -4.73 -1.55
CA ILE A 58 -13.81 -4.60 -0.11
C ILE A 58 -12.77 -3.51 0.13
N GLY A 59 -11.68 -3.53 -0.63
CA GLY A 59 -10.61 -2.56 -0.52
C GLY A 59 -9.39 -2.96 -1.32
N PHE A 60 -8.34 -2.15 -1.21
CA PHE A 60 -7.06 -2.46 -1.85
C PHE A 60 -5.90 -1.93 -1.01
N ILE A 61 -4.72 -2.49 -1.26
CA ILE A 61 -3.47 -1.96 -0.76
C ILE A 61 -2.46 -1.92 -1.91
N GLN A 62 -1.92 -0.73 -2.18
CA GLN A 62 -0.90 -0.53 -3.19
C GLN A 62 0.44 -0.32 -2.51
N PHE A 63 1.47 -0.97 -3.03
CA PHE A 63 2.80 -0.95 -2.46
C PHE A 63 3.86 -1.02 -3.54
N GLN A 64 5.09 -0.76 -3.17
CA GLN A 64 6.20 -0.72 -4.11
C GLN A 64 7.44 -1.30 -3.47
N LYS A 65 8.15 -2.17 -4.21
CA LYS A 65 9.51 -2.59 -3.87
C LYS A 65 10.47 -1.52 -4.34
N GLY A 66 11.38 -1.11 -3.49
CA GLY A 66 12.40 -0.15 -3.85
C GLY A 66 13.71 -0.44 -3.18
N GLU A 67 14.77 0.25 -3.61
CA GLU A 67 16.07 0.15 -2.99
C GLU A 67 16.57 1.54 -2.65
N MET A 68 17.15 1.66 -1.44
CA MET A 68 17.94 2.83 -1.05
C MET A 68 19.40 2.45 -1.21
N LYS A 69 20.11 3.13 -2.11
CA LYS A 69 21.49 2.77 -2.47
C LYS A 69 22.48 3.85 -2.08
N HIS A 70 23.60 3.41 -1.59
CA HIS A 70 24.81 4.17 -1.41
C HIS A 70 25.96 3.38 -2.04
N TRP A 71 27.11 3.99 -2.27
CA TRP A 71 28.26 3.35 -2.93
C TRP A 71 28.63 1.98 -2.35
N PHE A 72 28.49 1.81 -1.05
CA PHE A 72 28.90 0.58 -0.36
C PHE A 72 27.72 -0.17 0.26
N PHE A 73 26.54 0.39 0.25
CA PHE A 73 25.37 -0.19 0.91
C PHE A 73 24.15 -0.11 0.01
N SER A 74 23.32 -1.14 0.08
CA SER A 74 22.00 -1.11 -0.49
C SER A 74 21.03 -1.70 0.52
N GLU A 75 19.82 -1.16 0.58
CA GLU A 75 18.74 -1.66 1.42
C GLU A 75 17.49 -1.77 0.57
N SER A 76 16.88 -2.97 0.57
CA SER A 76 15.59 -3.17 -0.08
C SER A 76 14.48 -2.80 0.91
N ILE A 77 13.58 -1.94 0.48
CA ILE A 77 12.48 -1.44 1.31
C ILE A 77 11.15 -1.66 0.60
N GLY A 78 10.14 -2.05 1.37
CA GLY A 78 8.77 -2.13 0.90
C GLY A 78 7.99 -0.88 1.31
N PHE A 79 7.52 -0.12 0.32
CA PHE A 79 6.73 1.09 0.56
C PHE A 79 5.25 0.77 0.47
N ILE A 80 4.49 1.06 1.53
CA ILE A 80 3.03 1.07 1.47
C ILE A 80 2.64 2.42 0.90
N ARG A 81 1.98 2.42 -0.27
CA ARG A 81 1.65 3.67 -0.99
C ARG A 81 0.23 4.11 -0.68
N GLU A 82 -0.76 3.42 -1.25
CA GLU A 82 -2.16 3.75 -1.10
C GLU A 82 -2.91 2.57 -0.51
N PHE A 83 -3.80 2.84 0.43
CA PHE A 83 -4.44 1.79 1.20
C PHE A 83 -5.85 2.25 1.60
N TRP A 84 -6.86 1.46 1.22
CA TRP A 84 -8.25 1.84 1.43
C TRP A 84 -9.13 0.62 1.66
N VAL A 85 -10.06 0.75 2.59
CA VAL A 85 -11.14 -0.20 2.82
C VAL A 85 -12.47 0.54 2.63
N SER A 86 -13.35 -0.02 1.82
CA SER A 86 -14.69 0.55 1.59
C SER A 86 -15.44 0.71 2.92
N ALA A 87 -16.19 1.80 3.06
CA ALA A 87 -16.90 2.14 4.30
C ALA A 87 -17.79 1.01 4.82
N LYS A 88 -18.44 0.25 3.94
CA LYS A 88 -19.29 -0.88 4.32
C LYS A 88 -18.55 -2.01 5.01
N PHE A 89 -17.25 -2.12 4.78
CA PHE A 89 -16.42 -3.23 5.26
C PHE A 89 -15.46 -2.83 6.37
N ARG A 90 -15.50 -1.59 6.84
CA ARG A 90 -14.65 -1.12 7.93
C ARG A 90 -15.03 -1.73 9.27
N GLY A 91 -14.06 -1.85 10.16
CA GLY A 91 -14.28 -2.41 11.50
C GLY A 91 -14.43 -3.91 11.52
N GLN A 92 -14.07 -4.62 10.45
CA GLN A 92 -14.24 -6.07 10.31
C GLN A 92 -12.92 -6.82 10.08
N GLY A 93 -11.79 -6.15 10.31
CA GLY A 93 -10.47 -6.76 10.14
C GLY A 93 -9.95 -6.80 8.69
N GLN A 94 -10.64 -6.18 7.74
CA GLN A 94 -10.23 -6.20 6.33
C GLN A 94 -8.94 -5.43 6.10
N GLY A 95 -8.77 -4.29 6.76
CA GLY A 95 -7.52 -3.53 6.68
C GLY A 95 -6.32 -4.32 7.18
N THR A 96 -6.48 -5.02 8.29
CA THR A 96 -5.43 -5.89 8.83
C THR A 96 -5.06 -6.98 7.84
N GLY A 97 -6.07 -7.63 7.24
CA GLY A 97 -5.83 -8.69 6.26
C GLY A 97 -5.10 -8.18 5.01
N LEU A 98 -5.47 -7.00 4.49
CA LEU A 98 -4.79 -6.39 3.35
C LEU A 98 -3.35 -6.03 3.67
N LEU A 99 -3.11 -5.45 4.84
CA LEU A 99 -1.75 -5.09 5.27
C LEU A 99 -0.87 -6.34 5.37
N GLU A 100 -1.40 -7.43 5.92
CA GLU A 100 -0.69 -8.70 6.00
C GLU A 100 -0.34 -9.26 4.64
N LEU A 101 -1.21 -9.14 3.64
CA LEU A 101 -0.91 -9.54 2.27
C LEU A 101 0.31 -8.79 1.72
N ALA A 102 0.37 -7.48 1.92
CA ALA A 102 1.50 -6.67 1.47
C ALA A 102 2.78 -7.05 2.21
N GLU A 103 2.71 -7.23 3.53
CA GLU A 103 3.86 -7.62 4.35
C GLU A 103 4.39 -8.99 3.95
N ASN A 104 3.50 -9.96 3.71
CA ASN A 104 3.89 -11.30 3.25
C ASN A 104 4.55 -11.24 1.87
N TYR A 105 4.04 -10.40 0.98
CA TYR A 105 4.66 -10.18 -0.33
C TYR A 105 6.09 -9.65 -0.18
N PHE A 106 6.30 -8.70 0.72
CA PHE A 106 7.64 -8.18 0.99
C PHE A 106 8.57 -9.26 1.50
N VAL A 107 8.12 -10.05 2.47
CA VAL A 107 8.92 -11.15 3.04
C VAL A 107 9.28 -12.18 1.95
N GLU A 108 8.34 -12.55 1.10
CA GLU A 108 8.57 -13.48 -0.01
C GLU A 108 9.56 -12.94 -1.05
N ASN A 109 9.72 -11.63 -1.11
CA ASN A 109 10.67 -10.95 -1.99
C ASN A 109 11.95 -10.50 -1.26
N ASN A 110 12.23 -11.08 -0.10
CA ASN A 110 13.43 -10.83 0.71
C ASN A 110 13.54 -9.38 1.18
N ILE A 111 12.42 -8.73 1.43
CA ILE A 111 12.37 -7.37 1.96
C ILE A 111 12.09 -7.43 3.45
N CYS A 112 13.00 -6.87 4.24
CA CYS A 112 12.97 -6.95 5.72
C CYS A 112 12.30 -5.76 6.39
N LYS A 113 11.96 -4.72 5.64
CA LYS A 113 11.45 -3.48 6.22
C LYS A 113 10.31 -2.93 5.37
N ALA A 114 9.17 -2.66 6.02
CA ALA A 114 8.07 -1.91 5.44
C ALA A 114 8.09 -0.47 5.96
N ILE A 115 7.80 0.49 5.11
CA ILE A 115 7.78 1.91 5.45
C ILE A 115 6.51 2.56 4.87
N LEU A 116 5.95 3.50 5.62
CA LEU A 116 4.80 4.27 5.18
C LEU A 116 4.76 5.64 5.85
N THR A 117 3.93 6.52 5.33
CA THR A 117 3.61 7.79 5.96
C THR A 117 2.11 7.86 6.25
N THR A 118 1.73 8.49 7.37
CA THR A 118 0.32 8.74 7.68
C THR A 118 0.18 9.97 8.57
N ASP A 119 -0.89 10.71 8.35
CA ASP A 119 -1.28 11.85 9.19
C ASP A 119 -2.62 11.61 9.90
N THR A 120 -3.40 10.60 9.47
CA THR A 120 -4.78 10.42 9.91
C THR A 120 -5.02 9.17 10.74
N THR A 121 -4.23 8.11 10.55
CA THR A 121 -4.48 6.80 11.18
C THR A 121 -3.25 6.17 11.81
N PRO A 122 -2.44 6.90 12.60
CA PRO A 122 -1.23 6.33 13.20
C PRO A 122 -1.54 5.16 14.13
N GLU A 123 -2.66 5.20 14.86
CA GLU A 123 -3.06 4.15 15.81
C GLU A 123 -3.22 2.78 15.15
N PHE A 124 -3.78 2.75 13.94
CA PHE A 124 -3.95 1.52 13.18
C PHE A 124 -2.61 0.82 12.96
N TYR A 125 -1.59 1.57 12.56
CA TYR A 125 -0.26 1.03 12.27
C TYR A 125 0.52 0.69 13.53
N LEU A 126 0.44 1.54 14.57
CA LEU A 126 1.10 1.28 15.84
C LEU A 126 0.65 -0.05 16.45
N LYS A 127 -0.64 -0.36 16.38
CA LYS A 127 -1.17 -1.64 16.87
C LYS A 127 -0.67 -2.84 16.08
N ARG A 128 -0.18 -2.64 14.89
CA ARG A 128 0.30 -3.72 14.00
C ARG A 128 1.81 -3.80 13.90
N GLY A 129 2.49 -3.17 14.86
CA GLY A 129 3.94 -3.30 15.02
C GLY A 129 4.77 -2.25 14.30
N TYR A 130 4.14 -1.25 13.71
CA TYR A 130 4.86 -0.12 13.14
C TYR A 130 5.30 0.84 14.25
N ILE A 131 6.47 1.42 14.09
CA ILE A 131 7.00 2.44 15.01
C ILE A 131 7.33 3.70 14.24
N ARG A 132 7.14 4.84 14.89
CA ARG A 132 7.55 6.12 14.32
C ARG A 132 9.07 6.17 14.21
N ASP A 133 9.57 6.56 13.04
CA ASP A 133 11.01 6.63 12.78
C ASP A 133 11.40 8.02 12.29
N CYS A 134 11.99 8.82 13.17
CA CYS A 134 12.38 10.19 12.87
C CYS A 134 13.66 10.29 12.03
N SER A 135 14.34 9.16 11.76
CA SER A 135 15.54 9.16 10.92
C SER A 135 15.19 9.28 9.43
N TYR A 136 13.92 9.07 9.08
CA TYR A 136 13.40 9.29 7.72
C TYR A 136 12.62 10.60 7.67
N GLN A 137 12.76 11.30 6.56
CA GLN A 137 11.95 12.50 6.29
C GLN A 137 11.14 12.27 5.02
N ALA A 138 9.81 12.33 5.15
CA ALA A 138 8.92 12.16 4.02
C ALA A 138 8.83 13.44 3.19
N LYS A 139 8.67 13.29 1.88
CA LYS A 139 8.51 14.44 0.97
C LYS A 139 7.23 15.22 1.23
N ASN A 140 6.19 14.56 1.77
CA ASN A 140 4.92 15.19 2.12
C ASN A 140 4.88 15.75 3.55
N GLU A 141 6.01 15.69 4.26
CA GLU A 141 6.17 16.16 5.64
C GLU A 141 5.35 15.38 6.69
N ASP A 142 4.69 14.30 6.29
CA ASP A 142 3.97 13.43 7.22
C ASP A 142 4.95 12.61 8.07
N GLU A 143 4.44 12.09 9.19
CA GLU A 143 5.22 11.20 10.04
C GLU A 143 5.49 9.87 9.34
N VAL A 144 6.70 9.34 9.53
CA VAL A 144 7.16 8.10 8.94
C VAL A 144 7.07 6.97 9.96
N PHE A 145 6.50 5.84 9.53
CA PHE A 145 6.37 4.63 10.33
C PHE A 145 7.06 3.47 9.65
N VAL A 146 7.75 2.65 10.42
CA VAL A 146 8.58 1.56 9.92
C VAL A 146 8.27 0.30 10.71
N LYS A 147 8.26 -0.84 10.03
CA LYS A 147 8.17 -2.16 10.66
C LYS A 147 9.26 -3.06 10.11
N LEU A 148 10.02 -3.69 10.99
CA LEU A 148 10.93 -4.75 10.61
C LEU A 148 10.13 -6.03 10.42
N LEU A 149 10.29 -6.66 9.27
CA LEU A 149 9.56 -7.85 8.88
C LEU A 149 10.39 -9.09 9.18
N LYS A 150 9.74 -10.13 9.71
CA LYS A 150 10.40 -11.41 9.97
C LYS A 150 10.59 -12.14 8.66
N GLN A 151 11.83 -12.55 8.41
CA GLN A 151 12.15 -13.40 7.28
C GLN A 151 11.79 -14.85 7.57
N ALA A 152 11.41 -15.60 6.55
CA ALA A 152 11.22 -17.03 6.64
C ALA A 152 12.59 -17.70 6.88
N GLU A 153 12.65 -18.58 7.85
CA GLU A 153 13.84 -19.38 8.13
C GLU A 153 14.00 -20.50 7.11
#